data_cfd13f5cd1dc05f1009e091066f2f1cf
#
_entry.id   cfd13f5cd1dc05f1009e091066f2f1cf
#
_cell.length_a   1.000
_cell.length_b   1.000
_cell.length_c   1.000
_cell.angle_alpha   90.00
_cell.angle_beta   90.00
_cell.angle_gamma   90.00
#
_symmetry.space_group_name_H-M   'P 1'
#
loop_
_entity.id
_entity.type
_entity.pdbx_description
1 polymer ?
#
loop_
_entity_poly.entity_id
_entity_poly.type
_entity_poly.pdbx_seq_one_letter_code
_entity_poly.pdbx_strand_id
1 'polypeptide(L)'
;MARRKSEPSEAPEDSFNGESPELGAFIGAILKRTRQQQHLTIQDVSELADVSRGMLSRIENGQATPSLDSLVRVCNALGLSMTNLFKDFDAPQGAAVYIPKGEGMDVARRGTRRGHTYELLSFDQGPKKRFEPFLITLDDESETFPRFQHPGTEFMYMLKGRMEYRHGRQTYLLKPGDSITFDGNIPHGPEQLISLPIQFLSIMHYNDD
;
A
#
# COMPACT_ATOMS: atom_id res chain seq x y z
N MET A 1 2.84 -26.44 -47.25
CA MET A 1 2.31 -25.60 -46.15
C MET A 1 3.31 -25.64 -45.02
N ALA A 2 4.11 -24.57 -44.88
CA ALA A 2 5.18 -24.46 -43.90
C ALA A 2 4.65 -23.85 -42.61
N ARG A 3 4.83 -24.57 -41.47
CA ARG A 3 4.55 -24.05 -40.12
C ARG A 3 5.59 -22.96 -39.76
N ARG A 4 5.16 -21.73 -39.58
CA ARG A 4 5.95 -20.70 -38.92
C ARG A 4 6.09 -21.06 -37.44
N LYS A 5 7.34 -21.22 -36.99
CA LYS A 5 7.71 -21.23 -35.57
C LYS A 5 7.60 -19.80 -35.06
N SER A 6 6.78 -19.59 -34.05
CA SER A 6 6.76 -18.37 -33.26
C SER A 6 7.98 -18.36 -32.32
N GLU A 7 8.83 -17.36 -32.46
CA GLU A 7 9.92 -17.06 -31.55
C GLU A 7 9.34 -16.58 -30.20
N PRO A 8 9.98 -16.93 -29.08
CA PRO A 8 9.57 -16.44 -27.77
C PRO A 8 9.90 -14.93 -27.67
N SER A 9 8.91 -14.12 -27.30
CA SER A 9 9.05 -12.72 -26.93
C SER A 9 9.97 -12.63 -25.71
N GLU A 10 11.14 -12.01 -25.88
CA GLU A 10 11.99 -11.59 -24.77
C GLU A 10 11.21 -10.61 -23.90
N ALA A 11 11.08 -10.95 -22.61
CA ALA A 11 10.60 -10.04 -21.60
C ALA A 11 11.60 -8.87 -21.47
N PRO A 12 11.16 -7.62 -21.25
CA PRO A 12 12.08 -6.53 -21.02
C PRO A 12 12.84 -6.81 -19.72
N GLU A 13 14.19 -6.83 -19.82
CA GLU A 13 15.06 -6.85 -18.65
C GLU A 13 14.81 -5.56 -17.85
N ASP A 14 14.20 -5.70 -16.69
CA ASP A 14 14.07 -4.66 -15.68
C ASP A 14 15.47 -4.27 -15.19
N SER A 15 16.09 -3.32 -15.86
CA SER A 15 17.28 -2.63 -15.35
C SER A 15 16.83 -1.66 -14.25
N PHE A 16 16.69 -2.17 -13.02
CA PHE A 16 16.60 -1.37 -11.81
C PHE A 16 17.94 -0.66 -11.60
N ASN A 17 18.20 0.40 -12.36
CA ASN A 17 19.27 1.34 -12.09
C ASN A 17 18.82 2.21 -10.90
N GLY A 18 19.38 1.94 -9.72
CA GLY A 18 19.01 2.44 -8.41
C GLY A 18 19.26 3.93 -8.15
N GLU A 19 18.94 4.81 -9.09
CA GLU A 19 18.84 6.24 -8.86
C GLU A 19 17.57 6.74 -9.53
N SER A 20 16.49 6.91 -8.72
CA SER A 20 15.34 7.69 -9.15
C SER A 20 15.72 9.18 -9.04
N PRO A 21 16.05 9.89 -10.12
CA PRO A 21 16.38 11.30 -10.07
C PRO A 21 15.22 12.14 -9.53
N GLU A 22 14.00 11.64 -9.65
CA GLU A 22 12.79 12.27 -9.12
C GLU A 22 12.75 12.25 -7.59
N LEU A 23 13.08 11.13 -6.94
CA LEU A 23 13.10 11.03 -5.49
C LEU A 23 14.15 11.95 -4.86
N GLY A 24 15.36 11.98 -5.40
CA GLY A 24 16.43 12.86 -4.92
C GLY A 24 16.05 14.34 -5.02
N ALA A 25 15.49 14.74 -6.15
CA ALA A 25 15.02 16.11 -6.38
C ALA A 25 13.88 16.49 -5.43
N PHE A 26 12.93 15.57 -5.21
CA PHE A 26 11.81 15.77 -4.28
C PHE A 26 12.27 15.96 -2.85
N ILE A 27 13.12 15.05 -2.34
CA ILE A 27 13.72 15.15 -0.99
C ILE A 27 14.46 16.49 -0.85
N GLY A 28 15.32 16.82 -1.79
CA GLY A 28 16.12 18.05 -1.78
C GLY A 28 15.24 19.29 -1.72
N ALA A 29 14.18 19.36 -2.50
CA ALA A 29 13.25 20.49 -2.52
C ALA A 29 12.54 20.67 -1.17
N ILE A 30 12.12 19.58 -0.50
CA ILE A 30 11.46 19.66 0.81
C ILE A 30 12.44 20.13 1.88
N LEU A 31 13.64 19.53 1.94
CA LEU A 31 14.66 19.92 2.91
C LEU A 31 15.02 21.42 2.76
N LYS A 32 15.26 21.87 1.53
CA LYS A 32 15.56 23.26 1.21
C LYS A 32 14.44 24.21 1.63
N ARG A 33 13.20 23.87 1.29
CA ARG A 33 12.01 24.65 1.67
C ARG A 33 11.88 24.76 3.19
N THR A 34 12.00 23.64 3.91
CA THR A 34 11.89 23.59 5.37
C THR A 34 12.99 24.42 6.03
N ARG A 35 14.24 24.31 5.58
CA ARG A 35 15.36 25.12 6.05
C ARG A 35 15.07 26.62 5.86
N GLN A 36 14.64 27.02 4.66
CA GLN A 36 14.35 28.42 4.34
C GLN A 36 13.19 29.00 5.16
N GLN A 37 12.14 28.20 5.40
CA GLN A 37 11.01 28.59 6.25
C GLN A 37 11.43 28.84 7.70
N GLN A 38 12.48 28.15 8.16
CA GLN A 38 13.05 28.32 9.49
C GLN A 38 14.16 29.40 9.52
N HIS A 39 14.41 30.10 8.40
CA HIS A 39 15.46 31.08 8.25
C HIS A 39 16.89 30.58 8.56
N LEU A 40 17.12 29.26 8.42
CA LEU A 40 18.42 28.66 8.63
C LEU A 40 19.29 28.74 7.37
N THR A 41 20.60 28.89 7.57
CA THR A 41 21.60 28.80 6.49
C THR A 41 21.98 27.33 6.23
N ILE A 42 22.62 27.05 5.09
CA ILE A 42 23.21 25.72 4.82
C ILE A 42 24.24 25.38 5.91
N GLN A 43 24.97 26.37 6.42
CA GLN A 43 25.96 26.16 7.47
C GLN A 43 25.29 25.69 8.76
N ASP A 44 24.23 26.38 9.21
CA ASP A 44 23.54 26.03 10.44
C ASP A 44 23.05 24.57 10.42
N VAL A 45 22.39 24.18 9.35
CA VAL A 45 21.87 22.80 9.23
C VAL A 45 23.00 21.79 9.06
N SER A 46 24.08 22.12 8.33
CA SER A 46 25.21 21.20 8.17
C SER A 46 25.93 20.92 9.49
N GLU A 47 26.06 21.94 10.36
CA GLU A 47 26.63 21.79 11.70
C GLU A 47 25.71 20.97 12.62
N LEU A 48 24.41 21.27 12.63
CA LEU A 48 23.42 20.52 13.44
C LEU A 48 23.29 19.06 13.02
N ALA A 49 23.38 18.78 11.72
CA ALA A 49 23.21 17.43 11.16
C ALA A 49 24.51 16.63 11.07
N ASP A 50 25.66 17.23 11.38
CA ASP A 50 26.99 16.65 11.20
C ASP A 50 27.19 16.11 9.75
N VAL A 51 26.91 16.97 8.76
CA VAL A 51 27.16 16.72 7.34
C VAL A 51 27.95 17.88 6.74
N SER A 52 28.70 17.63 5.67
CA SER A 52 29.43 18.74 5.03
C SER A 52 28.47 19.70 4.30
N ARG A 53 28.79 20.99 4.29
CA ARG A 53 28.03 22.02 3.55
C ARG A 53 27.85 21.66 2.08
N GLY A 54 28.92 21.16 1.45
CA GLY A 54 28.88 20.72 0.05
C GLY A 54 27.93 19.53 -0.18
N MET A 55 27.87 18.60 0.79
CA MET A 55 26.93 17.48 0.73
C MET A 55 25.50 17.96 0.86
N LEU A 56 25.18 18.77 1.88
CA LEU A 56 23.83 19.31 2.07
C LEU A 56 23.37 20.13 0.86
N SER A 57 24.25 20.98 0.32
CA SER A 57 23.94 21.77 -0.88
C SER A 57 23.60 20.87 -2.09
N ARG A 58 24.35 19.80 -2.32
CA ARG A 58 24.07 18.85 -3.42
C ARG A 58 22.75 18.09 -3.18
N ILE A 59 22.46 17.68 -1.94
CA ILE A 59 21.19 17.03 -1.58
C ILE A 59 20.03 17.99 -1.87
N GLU A 60 20.10 19.24 -1.38
CA GLU A 60 19.03 20.23 -1.57
C GLU A 60 18.78 20.60 -3.06
N ASN A 61 19.75 20.40 -3.91
CA ASN A 61 19.63 20.64 -5.35
C ASN A 61 19.39 19.35 -6.17
N GLY A 62 19.10 18.21 -5.51
CA GLY A 62 18.83 16.93 -6.17
C GLY A 62 20.03 16.32 -6.89
N GLN A 63 21.25 16.79 -6.57
CA GLN A 63 22.51 16.36 -7.22
C GLN A 63 23.19 15.21 -6.47
N ALA A 64 22.68 14.81 -5.32
CA ALA A 64 23.16 13.68 -4.55
C ALA A 64 22.01 13.07 -3.73
N THR A 65 21.99 11.75 -3.65
CA THR A 65 21.07 11.01 -2.78
C THR A 65 21.77 10.76 -1.45
N PRO A 66 21.22 11.26 -0.31
CA PRO A 66 21.82 11.00 1.00
C PRO A 66 21.65 9.53 1.39
N SER A 67 22.57 8.99 2.21
CA SER A 67 22.29 7.75 2.93
C SER A 67 21.13 7.95 3.90
N LEU A 68 20.42 6.88 4.29
CA LEU A 68 19.32 6.97 5.26
C LEU A 68 19.76 7.63 6.57
N ASP A 69 20.95 7.30 7.07
CA ASP A 69 21.50 7.91 8.28
C ASP A 69 21.71 9.42 8.14
N SER A 70 22.27 9.86 7.00
CA SER A 70 22.45 11.29 6.72
C SER A 70 21.11 11.99 6.59
N LEU A 71 20.12 11.35 5.96
CA LEU A 71 18.78 11.87 5.80
C LEU A 71 18.09 12.06 7.16
N VAL A 72 18.18 11.07 8.04
CA VAL A 72 17.64 11.14 9.40
C VAL A 72 18.27 12.29 10.19
N ARG A 73 19.61 12.46 10.11
CA ARG A 73 20.30 13.57 10.80
C ARG A 73 19.86 14.93 10.28
N VAL A 74 19.73 15.11 8.97
CA VAL A 74 19.24 16.38 8.38
C VAL A 74 17.79 16.63 8.75
N CYS A 75 16.94 15.62 8.72
CA CYS A 75 15.54 15.74 9.14
C CYS A 75 15.42 16.14 10.62
N ASN A 76 16.20 15.51 11.51
CA ASN A 76 16.23 15.85 12.93
C ASN A 76 16.69 17.30 13.15
N ALA A 77 17.75 17.76 12.45
CA ALA A 77 18.25 19.12 12.51
C ALA A 77 17.19 20.16 12.09
N LEU A 78 16.30 19.77 11.18
CA LEU A 78 15.18 20.60 10.70
C LEU A 78 13.87 20.40 11.49
N GLY A 79 13.83 19.52 12.49
CA GLY A 79 12.60 19.15 13.18
C GLY A 79 11.55 18.52 12.26
N LEU A 80 11.97 17.90 11.15
CA LEU A 80 11.12 17.26 10.16
C LEU A 80 11.06 15.76 10.42
N SER A 81 9.87 15.17 10.55
CA SER A 81 9.75 13.72 10.63
C SER A 81 9.95 13.08 9.24
N MET A 82 10.50 11.86 9.21
CA MET A 82 10.62 11.08 7.96
C MET A 82 9.26 10.89 7.28
N THR A 83 8.21 10.66 8.05
CA THR A 83 6.84 10.56 7.52
C THR A 83 6.42 11.84 6.78
N ASN A 84 6.70 13.01 7.35
CA ASN A 84 6.38 14.28 6.71
C ASN A 84 7.26 14.57 5.49
N LEU A 85 8.50 14.08 5.47
CA LEU A 85 9.38 14.20 4.31
C LEU A 85 8.81 13.48 3.09
N PHE A 86 8.25 12.28 3.26
CA PHE A 86 7.70 11.47 2.16
C PHE A 86 6.20 11.61 1.95
N LYS A 87 5.52 12.43 2.76
CA LYS A 87 4.07 12.54 2.79
C LYS A 87 3.42 12.76 1.41
N ASP A 88 4.05 13.59 0.58
CA ASP A 88 3.53 14.00 -0.72
C ASP A 88 4.32 13.38 -1.89
N PHE A 89 5.26 12.46 -1.59
CA PHE A 89 5.98 11.71 -2.62
C PHE A 89 5.07 10.62 -3.16
N ASP A 90 5.00 10.47 -4.46
CA ASP A 90 4.10 9.54 -5.18
C ASP A 90 2.61 9.67 -4.82
N ALA A 91 2.20 10.76 -4.16
CA ALA A 91 0.79 11.04 -4.00
C ALA A 91 0.21 11.42 -5.38
N PRO A 92 -0.56 10.55 -6.04
CA PRO A 92 -1.15 10.87 -7.33
C PRO A 92 -2.16 11.99 -7.13
N GLN A 93 -1.77 13.21 -7.47
CA GLN A 93 -2.69 14.35 -7.49
C GLN A 93 -3.69 14.16 -8.64
N GLY A 94 -4.81 13.51 -8.35
CA GLY A 94 -5.90 13.34 -9.29
C GLY A 94 -5.66 12.28 -10.38
N ALA A 95 -4.60 11.48 -10.32
CA ALA A 95 -4.37 10.37 -11.23
C ALA A 95 -5.26 9.18 -10.87
N ALA A 96 -5.74 8.46 -11.90
CA ALA A 96 -6.40 7.17 -11.69
C ALA A 96 -5.35 6.11 -11.39
N VAL A 97 -5.60 5.27 -10.38
CA VAL A 97 -4.81 4.06 -10.13
C VAL A 97 -5.43 2.93 -10.97
N TYR A 98 -4.67 2.42 -11.94
CA TYR A 98 -5.08 1.30 -12.80
C TYR A 98 -4.22 0.09 -12.50
N ILE A 99 -4.86 -1.00 -12.09
CA ILE A 99 -4.21 -2.28 -11.80
C ILE A 99 -4.80 -3.32 -12.76
N PRO A 100 -4.01 -3.86 -13.70
CA PRO A 100 -4.45 -4.92 -14.57
C PRO A 100 -4.87 -6.17 -13.79
N LYS A 101 -5.70 -7.02 -14.42
CA LYS A 101 -6.15 -8.27 -13.81
C LYS A 101 -4.96 -9.17 -13.44
N GLY A 102 -4.90 -9.56 -12.16
CA GLY A 102 -3.86 -10.44 -11.63
C GLY A 102 -2.54 -9.72 -11.29
N GLU A 103 -2.51 -8.39 -11.33
CA GLU A 103 -1.37 -7.57 -10.93
C GLU A 103 -1.61 -6.84 -9.59
N GLY A 104 -2.67 -7.21 -8.87
CA GLY A 104 -2.89 -6.77 -7.50
C GLY A 104 -1.80 -7.28 -6.56
N MET A 105 -1.60 -6.59 -5.46
CA MET A 105 -0.58 -6.97 -4.48
C MET A 105 -1.10 -8.06 -3.55
N ASP A 106 -0.42 -9.21 -3.52
CA ASP A 106 -0.70 -10.27 -2.55
C ASP A 106 -0.34 -9.82 -1.13
N VAL A 107 -1.30 -9.85 -0.24
CA VAL A 107 -1.13 -9.44 1.16
C VAL A 107 -1.33 -10.63 2.08
N ALA A 108 -0.30 -10.98 2.86
CA ALA A 108 -0.43 -11.96 3.93
C ALA A 108 -1.13 -11.32 5.14
N ARG A 109 -2.31 -11.81 5.52
CA ARG A 109 -3.01 -11.38 6.75
C ARG A 109 -2.82 -12.38 7.90
N ARG A 110 -2.88 -11.91 9.15
CA ARG A 110 -2.82 -12.77 10.35
C ARG A 110 -3.93 -13.81 10.33
N GLY A 111 -3.57 -15.08 10.50
CA GLY A 111 -4.52 -16.20 10.55
C GLY A 111 -4.77 -16.89 9.22
N THR A 112 -4.15 -16.45 8.13
CA THR A 112 -4.35 -17.00 6.78
C THR A 112 -3.05 -17.65 6.28
N ARG A 113 -2.75 -18.87 6.72
CA ARG A 113 -1.54 -19.58 6.30
C ARG A 113 -1.73 -20.47 5.07
N ARG A 114 -2.97 -20.88 4.76
CA ARG A 114 -3.30 -21.72 3.59
C ARG A 114 -4.75 -21.46 3.17
N GLY A 115 -5.04 -21.56 1.88
CA GLY A 115 -6.39 -21.53 1.34
C GLY A 115 -7.05 -20.16 1.21
N HIS A 116 -6.34 -19.07 1.59
CA HIS A 116 -6.84 -17.70 1.48
C HIS A 116 -5.86 -16.85 0.71
N THR A 117 -6.31 -16.25 -0.37
CA THR A 117 -5.56 -15.23 -1.11
C THR A 117 -6.23 -13.88 -0.93
N TYR A 118 -5.45 -12.87 -0.54
CA TYR A 118 -5.88 -11.48 -0.42
C TYR A 118 -5.12 -10.66 -1.45
N GLU A 119 -5.77 -10.34 -2.55
CA GLU A 119 -5.22 -9.48 -3.59
C GLU A 119 -5.70 -8.04 -3.35
N LEU A 120 -4.80 -7.14 -2.96
CA LEU A 120 -5.09 -5.71 -2.79
C LEU A 120 -5.16 -5.05 -4.16
N LEU A 121 -6.33 -4.49 -4.49
CA LEU A 121 -6.63 -3.93 -5.81
C LEU A 121 -6.34 -2.43 -5.94
N SER A 122 -5.90 -1.77 -4.85
CA SER A 122 -5.48 -0.37 -4.88
C SER A 122 -4.54 -0.10 -3.72
N PHE A 123 -3.25 0.04 -3.99
CA PHE A 123 -2.22 0.20 -2.96
C PHE A 123 -1.49 1.55 -3.01
N ASP A 124 -1.70 2.33 -4.07
CA ASP A 124 -1.05 3.62 -4.27
C ASP A 124 -2.05 4.78 -4.08
N GLN A 125 -2.54 4.92 -2.84
CA GLN A 125 -3.54 5.94 -2.49
C GLN A 125 -2.93 7.16 -1.78
N GLY A 126 -1.60 7.20 -1.67
CA GLY A 126 -0.90 8.26 -0.94
C GLY A 126 -1.17 8.24 0.58
N PRO A 127 -0.78 9.31 1.29
CA PRO A 127 -0.79 9.34 2.76
C PRO A 127 -2.18 9.37 3.40
N LYS A 128 -3.22 9.63 2.62
CA LYS A 128 -4.62 9.66 3.09
C LYS A 128 -5.39 8.45 2.57
N LYS A 129 -4.85 7.26 2.82
CA LYS A 129 -5.53 6.02 2.51
C LYS A 129 -6.89 5.96 3.21
N ARG A 130 -7.97 5.99 2.44
CA ARG A 130 -9.35 6.00 2.97
C ARG A 130 -10.05 4.67 2.84
N PHE A 131 -9.64 3.82 1.90
CA PHE A 131 -10.23 2.53 1.67
C PHE A 131 -9.20 1.50 1.19
N GLU A 132 -9.46 0.23 1.43
CA GLU A 132 -8.68 -0.90 0.94
C GLU A 132 -9.60 -1.89 0.23
N PRO A 133 -9.57 -1.94 -1.12
CA PRO A 133 -10.31 -2.93 -1.89
C PRO A 133 -9.49 -4.21 -2.03
N PHE A 134 -10.03 -5.33 -1.57
CA PHE A 134 -9.44 -6.66 -1.72
C PHE A 134 -10.31 -7.55 -2.58
N LEU A 135 -9.68 -8.29 -3.47
CA LEU A 135 -10.27 -9.51 -4.02
C LEU A 135 -9.82 -10.67 -3.12
N ILE A 136 -10.77 -11.30 -2.43
CA ILE A 136 -10.48 -12.39 -1.52
C ILE A 136 -10.95 -13.70 -2.16
N THR A 137 -10.06 -14.68 -2.18
CA THR A 137 -10.35 -16.03 -2.67
C THR A 137 -10.10 -17.04 -1.56
N LEU A 138 -11.09 -17.91 -1.31
CA LEU A 138 -11.03 -19.03 -0.36
C LEU A 138 -11.15 -20.33 -1.17
N ASP A 139 -10.18 -21.22 -1.05
CA ASP A 139 -10.09 -22.45 -1.84
C ASP A 139 -9.84 -23.73 -1.01
N ASP A 140 -9.66 -23.62 0.29
CA ASP A 140 -9.45 -24.73 1.22
C ASP A 140 -10.46 -24.71 2.38
N GLU A 141 -11.19 -25.82 2.55
CA GLU A 141 -12.17 -26.02 3.64
C GLU A 141 -11.51 -26.30 5.00
N SER A 142 -10.26 -26.71 5.00
CA SER A 142 -9.59 -27.21 6.21
C SER A 142 -9.09 -26.10 7.15
N GLU A 143 -9.14 -24.85 6.73
CA GLU A 143 -8.66 -23.73 7.55
C GLU A 143 -9.67 -23.28 8.62
N THR A 144 -9.14 -23.07 9.82
CA THR A 144 -9.89 -22.42 10.89
C THR A 144 -9.85 -20.91 10.65
N PHE A 145 -11.03 -20.30 10.48
CA PHE A 145 -11.13 -18.87 10.26
C PHE A 145 -11.06 -18.11 11.59
N PRO A 146 -10.04 -17.25 11.80
CA PRO A 146 -10.05 -16.36 12.94
C PRO A 146 -11.20 -15.36 12.78
N ARG A 147 -11.71 -14.90 13.89
CA ARG A 147 -12.60 -13.75 13.87
C ARG A 147 -11.79 -12.51 13.61
N PHE A 148 -12.11 -11.83 12.53
CA PHE A 148 -11.49 -10.57 12.18
C PHE A 148 -12.14 -9.43 12.97
N GLN A 149 -11.36 -8.40 13.21
CA GLN A 149 -11.83 -7.17 13.84
C GLN A 149 -10.88 -6.04 13.40
N HIS A 150 -11.42 -4.95 12.90
CA HIS A 150 -10.66 -3.79 12.44
C HIS A 150 -11.49 -2.51 12.53
N PRO A 151 -10.88 -1.33 12.64
CA PRO A 151 -11.61 -0.06 12.58
C PRO A 151 -12.30 0.15 11.23
N GLY A 152 -13.39 0.92 11.26
CA GLY A 152 -14.07 1.38 10.06
C GLY A 152 -15.22 0.46 9.60
N THR A 153 -15.70 0.73 8.40
CA THR A 153 -16.81 0.01 7.76
C THR A 153 -16.26 -0.92 6.68
N GLU A 154 -16.76 -2.14 6.62
CA GLU A 154 -16.47 -3.08 5.54
C GLU A 154 -17.70 -3.32 4.68
N PHE A 155 -17.50 -3.25 3.36
CA PHE A 155 -18.47 -3.67 2.35
C PHE A 155 -17.96 -4.92 1.66
N MET A 156 -18.82 -5.94 1.55
CA MET A 156 -18.51 -7.16 0.81
C MET A 156 -19.51 -7.40 -0.32
N TYR A 157 -19.04 -7.91 -1.46
CA TYR A 157 -19.86 -8.34 -2.58
C TYR A 157 -19.42 -9.70 -3.10
N MET A 158 -20.34 -10.66 -3.08
CA MET A 158 -20.04 -12.04 -3.49
C MET A 158 -19.98 -12.20 -4.99
N LEU A 159 -18.87 -12.79 -5.49
CA LEU A 159 -18.63 -13.06 -6.91
C LEU A 159 -18.83 -14.55 -7.25
N LYS A 160 -18.32 -15.46 -6.39
CA LYS A 160 -18.40 -16.91 -6.59
C LYS A 160 -18.57 -17.65 -5.27
N GLY A 161 -19.09 -18.89 -5.36
CA GLY A 161 -19.22 -19.78 -4.22
C GLY A 161 -20.33 -19.37 -3.26
N ARG A 162 -20.39 -20.06 -2.13
CA ARG A 162 -21.37 -19.78 -1.06
C ARG A 162 -20.74 -20.03 0.29
N MET A 163 -21.07 -19.18 1.27
CA MET A 163 -20.60 -19.33 2.64
C MET A 163 -21.64 -18.84 3.64
N GLU A 164 -21.58 -19.36 4.85
CA GLU A 164 -22.12 -18.68 6.01
C GLU A 164 -21.07 -17.73 6.56
N TYR A 165 -21.48 -16.48 6.73
CA TYR A 165 -20.63 -15.40 7.24
C TYR A 165 -21.22 -14.86 8.53
N ARG A 166 -20.43 -14.86 9.60
CA ARG A 166 -20.85 -14.35 10.90
C ARG A 166 -20.40 -12.90 11.10
N HIS A 167 -21.30 -12.09 11.63
CA HIS A 167 -21.03 -10.76 12.17
C HIS A 167 -21.67 -10.64 13.55
N GLY A 168 -20.85 -10.55 14.59
CA GLY A 168 -21.27 -10.59 15.97
C GLY A 168 -22.02 -11.88 16.31
N ARG A 169 -23.32 -11.77 16.59
CA ARG A 169 -24.20 -12.90 16.94
C ARG A 169 -25.03 -13.41 15.76
N GLN A 170 -25.03 -12.70 14.64
CA GLN A 170 -25.83 -13.04 13.46
C GLN A 170 -24.98 -13.75 12.41
N THR A 171 -25.61 -14.70 11.71
CA THR A 171 -25.00 -15.44 10.59
C THR A 171 -25.84 -15.20 9.33
N TYR A 172 -25.17 -14.94 8.22
CA TYR A 172 -25.76 -14.64 6.93
C TYR A 172 -25.30 -15.67 5.91
N LEU A 173 -26.23 -16.26 5.17
CA LEU A 173 -25.90 -17.09 4.02
C LEU A 173 -25.66 -16.18 2.82
N LEU A 174 -24.41 -16.10 2.37
CA LEU A 174 -24.00 -15.29 1.23
C LEU A 174 -23.79 -16.16 -0.01
N LYS A 175 -24.31 -15.69 -1.14
CA LYS A 175 -24.22 -16.31 -2.48
C LYS A 175 -23.86 -15.26 -3.54
N PRO A 176 -23.44 -15.64 -4.74
CA PRO A 176 -23.08 -14.69 -5.80
C PRO A 176 -24.18 -13.67 -6.05
N GLY A 177 -23.81 -12.39 -6.09
CA GLY A 177 -24.70 -11.24 -6.24
C GLY A 177 -25.17 -10.65 -4.90
N ASP A 178 -25.00 -11.32 -3.77
CA ASP A 178 -25.33 -10.75 -2.47
C ASP A 178 -24.25 -9.76 -2.01
N SER A 179 -24.67 -8.77 -1.24
CA SER A 179 -23.78 -7.82 -0.56
C SER A 179 -24.13 -7.69 0.91
N ILE A 180 -23.13 -7.35 1.71
CA ILE A 180 -23.29 -7.05 3.13
C ILE A 180 -22.38 -5.87 3.48
N THR A 181 -22.87 -4.97 4.33
CA THR A 181 -22.09 -3.85 4.88
C THR A 181 -22.19 -3.89 6.40
N PHE A 182 -21.08 -3.73 7.07
CA PHE A 182 -21.05 -3.84 8.53
C PHE A 182 -19.91 -3.02 9.17
N ASP A 183 -20.03 -2.80 10.48
CA ASP A 183 -18.97 -2.23 11.31
C ASP A 183 -17.89 -3.26 11.57
N GLY A 184 -16.65 -2.98 11.08
CA GLY A 184 -15.49 -3.82 11.25
C GLY A 184 -15.03 -3.98 12.71
N ASN A 185 -15.44 -3.10 13.62
CA ASN A 185 -15.14 -3.22 15.05
C ASN A 185 -15.88 -4.39 15.72
N ILE A 186 -16.91 -4.95 15.08
CA ILE A 186 -17.63 -6.12 15.59
C ILE A 186 -16.94 -7.38 15.04
N PRO A 187 -16.62 -8.40 15.88
CA PRO A 187 -15.99 -9.62 15.40
C PRO A 187 -16.79 -10.29 14.28
N HIS A 188 -16.12 -10.58 13.16
CA HIS A 188 -16.76 -11.11 11.95
C HIS A 188 -15.84 -12.10 11.24
N GLY A 189 -16.38 -12.86 10.28
CA GLY A 189 -15.62 -13.79 9.47
C GLY A 189 -16.46 -14.96 8.93
N PRO A 190 -15.88 -15.75 7.99
CA PRO A 190 -16.50 -16.98 7.53
C PRO A 190 -16.79 -17.93 8.70
N GLU A 191 -17.95 -18.54 8.71
CA GLU A 191 -18.37 -19.56 9.69
C GLU A 191 -18.34 -20.95 9.05
N GLN A 192 -18.90 -21.06 7.82
CA GLN A 192 -18.92 -22.29 7.06
C GLN A 192 -18.74 -22.00 5.56
N LEU A 193 -17.81 -22.71 4.92
CA LEU A 193 -17.65 -22.68 3.47
C LEU A 193 -18.55 -23.76 2.86
N ILE A 194 -19.54 -23.35 2.03
CA ILE A 194 -20.57 -24.26 1.50
C ILE A 194 -20.22 -24.72 0.09
N SER A 195 -19.69 -23.82 -0.74
CA SER A 195 -19.35 -24.13 -2.13
C SER A 195 -18.12 -23.36 -2.55
N LEU A 196 -17.03 -24.08 -2.82
CA LEU A 196 -15.73 -23.55 -3.24
C LEU A 196 -15.56 -23.55 -4.77
N PRO A 197 -14.66 -22.75 -5.34
CA PRO A 197 -13.97 -21.66 -4.63
C PRO A 197 -14.93 -20.52 -4.30
N ILE A 198 -14.71 -19.86 -3.15
CA ILE A 198 -15.43 -18.64 -2.78
C ILE A 198 -14.58 -17.46 -3.21
N GLN A 199 -15.20 -16.49 -3.88
CA GLN A 199 -14.55 -15.25 -4.26
C GLN A 199 -15.47 -14.07 -4.00
N PHE A 200 -14.94 -13.04 -3.35
CA PHE A 200 -15.69 -11.83 -3.06
C PHE A 200 -14.80 -10.59 -3.04
N LEU A 201 -15.38 -9.46 -3.38
CA LEU A 201 -14.78 -8.15 -3.20
C LEU A 201 -15.05 -7.70 -1.75
N SER A 202 -14.00 -7.31 -1.03
CA SER A 202 -14.07 -6.69 0.29
C SER A 202 -13.46 -5.29 0.21
N ILE A 203 -14.20 -4.28 0.65
CA ILE A 203 -13.74 -2.89 0.67
C ILE A 203 -13.82 -2.41 2.12
N MET A 204 -12.66 -2.18 2.72
CA MET A 204 -12.56 -1.57 4.05
C MET A 204 -12.45 -0.07 3.90
N HIS A 205 -13.36 0.66 4.53
CA HIS A 205 -13.35 2.12 4.58
C HIS A 205 -12.98 2.58 5.99
N TYR A 206 -11.94 3.40 6.08
CA TYR A 206 -11.47 3.98 7.34
C TYR A 206 -12.02 5.38 7.49
N ASN A 207 -12.57 5.69 8.68
CA ASN A 207 -13.00 7.05 8.98
C ASN A 207 -11.77 7.93 9.20
N ASP A 208 -11.82 9.17 8.74
CA ASP A 208 -10.84 10.20 9.14
C ASP A 208 -11.12 10.54 10.62
N ASP A 209 -10.21 10.18 11.55
CA ASP A 209 -10.19 10.71 12.91
C ASP A 209 -9.56 12.11 12.93
#